data_a92d0b34813943b54f1685aaed411e7d
#
_entry.id   a92d0b34813943b54f1685aaed411e7d
#
_cell.length_a   1.000
_cell.length_b   1.000
_cell.length_c   1.000
_cell.angle_alpha   90.00
_cell.angle_beta   90.00
_cell.angle_gamma   90.00
#
_symmetry.space_group_name_H-M   'P 1'
#
loop_
_entity.id
_entity.type
_entity.pdbx_description
1 polymer ?
#
loop_
_entity_poly.entity_id
_entity_poly.type
_entity_poly.pdbx_seq_one_letter_code
_entity_poly.pdbx_strand_id
1 'polypeptide(L)'
;MIYAKELGTDMYSICPEGKLPVGFVEVTEEEYNEYLKNKEQERIAQLSMRRGDVFEAMLLAKNIGKPELRAMIEQAPLDDLTKALYLNRFDEAIDFYRSFPAFDMLGETLGITGAMLDRFFDTKDWHYLTTCKLTINATPDNAIVVINSEIVNEVTVPYGSVVDYTVSCDGYESKYDVFEITKDEVLEVVLDEDTANTEPIIPDEVETESTGEVNEE
;
A
#
# COMPACT_ATOMS: atom_id res chain seq x y z
N MET A 1 -24.87 14.78 6.66
CA MET A 1 -24.30 15.71 5.65
C MET A 1 -24.83 15.28 4.29
N ILE A 2 -25.01 16.23 3.38
CA ILE A 2 -25.44 15.97 2.00
C ILE A 2 -24.34 16.42 1.04
N TYR A 3 -24.14 15.69 -0.03
CA TYR A 3 -23.26 16.05 -1.13
C TYR A 3 -24.06 16.85 -2.16
N ALA A 4 -23.48 17.90 -2.68
CA ALA A 4 -24.20 18.84 -3.54
C ALA A 4 -23.34 19.30 -4.71
N LYS A 5 -23.95 19.44 -5.89
CA LYS A 5 -23.33 19.98 -7.11
C LYS A 5 -24.01 21.31 -7.48
N GLU A 6 -23.22 22.33 -7.82
CA GLU A 6 -23.71 23.60 -8.32
C GLU A 6 -24.23 23.44 -9.75
N LEU A 7 -25.46 23.96 -10.01
CA LEU A 7 -26.08 23.89 -11.33
C LEU A 7 -25.32 24.72 -12.37
N GLY A 8 -24.96 24.09 -13.49
CA GLY A 8 -24.26 24.75 -14.59
C GLY A 8 -22.74 24.85 -14.41
N THR A 9 -22.19 24.27 -13.34
CA THR A 9 -20.73 24.17 -13.10
C THR A 9 -20.33 22.74 -12.77
N ASP A 10 -19.02 22.51 -12.62
CA ASP A 10 -18.47 21.26 -12.11
C ASP A 10 -17.97 21.42 -10.65
N MET A 11 -18.62 22.32 -9.89
CA MET A 11 -18.31 22.50 -8.49
C MET A 11 -19.19 21.63 -7.61
N TYR A 12 -18.54 20.92 -6.69
CA TYR A 12 -19.18 20.07 -5.68
C TYR A 12 -18.82 20.55 -4.28
N SER A 13 -19.70 20.33 -3.33
CA SER A 13 -19.47 20.69 -1.93
C SER A 13 -20.21 19.75 -0.99
N ILE A 14 -19.80 19.78 0.29
CA ILE A 14 -20.50 19.09 1.38
C ILE A 14 -21.29 20.13 2.17
N CYS A 15 -22.58 19.89 2.31
CA CYS A 15 -23.48 20.78 3.03
C CYS A 15 -24.06 20.10 4.28
N PRO A 16 -24.41 20.86 5.34
CA PRO A 16 -25.18 20.33 6.46
C PRO A 16 -26.53 19.80 5.98
N GLU A 17 -27.03 18.76 6.60
CA GLU A 17 -28.35 18.18 6.32
C GLU A 17 -29.44 19.23 6.40
N GLY A 18 -30.32 19.25 5.39
CA GLY A 18 -31.42 20.23 5.30
C GLY A 18 -30.99 21.64 4.89
N LYS A 19 -29.73 21.90 4.51
CA LYS A 19 -29.21 23.23 4.14
C LYS A 19 -28.59 23.22 2.73
N LEU A 20 -29.32 22.68 1.74
CA LEU A 20 -28.88 22.77 0.37
C LEU A 20 -28.93 24.22 -0.13
N PRO A 21 -27.81 24.82 -0.60
CA PRO A 21 -27.77 26.20 -1.08
C PRO A 21 -28.64 26.37 -2.35
N VAL A 22 -29.12 27.57 -2.57
CA VAL A 22 -29.83 27.90 -3.83
C VAL A 22 -28.86 27.75 -5.01
N GLY A 23 -29.30 27.09 -6.04
CA GLY A 23 -28.46 26.81 -7.21
C GLY A 23 -27.68 25.50 -7.12
N PHE A 24 -27.85 24.71 -6.06
CA PHE A 24 -27.25 23.38 -5.93
C PHE A 24 -28.31 22.29 -6.02
N VAL A 25 -27.91 21.12 -6.47
CA VAL A 25 -28.69 19.87 -6.44
C VAL A 25 -27.95 18.86 -5.56
N GLU A 26 -28.71 18.05 -4.84
CA GLU A 26 -28.17 16.94 -4.09
C GLU A 26 -27.65 15.85 -5.05
N VAL A 27 -26.50 15.30 -4.75
CA VAL A 27 -25.86 14.20 -5.49
C VAL A 27 -25.54 13.06 -4.55
N THR A 28 -25.25 11.88 -5.09
CA THR A 28 -24.85 10.74 -4.28
C THR A 28 -23.42 10.89 -3.76
N GLU A 29 -23.08 10.12 -2.74
CA GLU A 29 -21.71 10.04 -2.23
C GLU A 29 -20.75 9.49 -3.30
N GLU A 30 -21.21 8.53 -4.11
CA GLU A 30 -20.45 7.98 -5.21
C GLU A 30 -20.10 9.04 -6.26
N GLU A 31 -21.07 9.86 -6.69
CA GLU A 31 -20.84 10.95 -7.64
C GLU A 31 -19.86 11.99 -7.08
N TYR A 32 -19.96 12.31 -5.79
CA TYR A 32 -19.03 13.22 -5.13
C TYR A 32 -17.61 12.64 -5.07
N ASN A 33 -17.47 11.37 -4.70
CA ASN A 33 -16.17 10.68 -4.63
C ASN A 33 -15.54 10.53 -6.02
N GLU A 34 -16.33 10.29 -7.07
CA GLU A 34 -15.86 10.27 -8.46
C GLU A 34 -15.33 11.65 -8.88
N TYR A 35 -16.05 12.72 -8.53
CA TYR A 35 -15.57 14.07 -8.77
C TYR A 35 -14.22 14.33 -8.08
N LEU A 36 -14.06 13.98 -6.81
CA LEU A 36 -12.80 14.15 -6.08
C LEU A 36 -11.68 13.37 -6.73
N LYS A 37 -11.93 12.13 -7.16
CA LYS A 37 -10.97 11.29 -7.86
C LYS A 37 -10.53 11.92 -9.17
N ASN A 38 -11.47 12.46 -9.95
CA ASN A 38 -11.19 13.12 -11.22
C ASN A 38 -10.36 14.40 -11.01
N LYS A 39 -10.68 15.19 -9.99
CA LYS A 39 -9.91 16.40 -9.62
C LYS A 39 -8.48 16.06 -9.20
N GLU A 40 -8.30 15.00 -8.44
CA GLU A 40 -6.97 14.54 -8.05
C GLU A 40 -6.18 14.04 -9.26
N GLN A 41 -6.80 13.32 -10.19
CA GLN A 41 -6.16 12.90 -11.44
C GLN A 41 -5.76 14.10 -12.31
N GLU A 42 -6.61 15.12 -12.43
CA GLU A 42 -6.28 16.37 -13.12
C GLU A 42 -5.08 17.08 -12.47
N ARG A 43 -5.05 17.14 -11.12
CA ARG A 43 -3.93 17.71 -10.38
C ARG A 43 -2.63 16.97 -10.64
N ILE A 44 -2.66 15.65 -10.52
CA ILE A 44 -1.51 14.78 -10.76
C ILE A 44 -1.00 14.93 -12.19
N ALA A 45 -1.89 14.95 -13.18
CA ALA A 45 -1.52 15.07 -14.59
C ALA A 45 -0.77 16.38 -14.92
N GLN A 46 -0.95 17.42 -14.10
CA GLN A 46 -0.27 18.72 -14.23
C GLN A 46 1.07 18.77 -13.47
N LEU A 47 1.37 17.82 -12.61
CA LEU A 47 2.65 17.76 -11.93
C LEU A 47 3.78 17.69 -12.94
N SER A 48 4.84 18.46 -12.70
CA SER A 48 6.01 18.50 -13.57
C SER A 48 7.30 18.47 -12.76
N MET A 49 8.35 18.01 -13.42
CA MET A 49 9.71 17.94 -12.89
C MET A 49 10.72 18.22 -14.00
N ARG A 50 11.83 18.85 -13.68
CA ARG A 50 12.89 19.04 -14.65
C ARG A 50 13.40 17.71 -15.17
N ARG A 51 13.63 17.64 -16.47
CA ARG A 51 14.13 16.44 -17.14
C ARG A 51 15.38 15.85 -16.48
N GLY A 52 16.32 16.70 -16.07
CA GLY A 52 17.55 16.30 -15.40
C GLY A 52 17.28 15.57 -14.09
N ASP A 53 16.37 16.10 -13.27
CA ASP A 53 16.01 15.55 -11.97
C ASP A 53 15.32 14.18 -12.14
N VAL A 54 14.50 14.01 -13.19
CA VAL A 54 13.86 12.71 -13.50
C VAL A 54 14.93 11.69 -13.89
N PHE A 55 15.92 12.05 -14.71
CA PHE A 55 16.99 11.12 -15.09
C PHE A 55 17.88 10.74 -13.90
N GLU A 56 18.18 11.73 -13.03
CA GLU A 56 18.92 11.46 -11.79
C GLU A 56 18.13 10.51 -10.86
N ALA A 57 16.83 10.74 -10.70
CA ALA A 57 15.96 9.87 -9.91
C ALA A 57 15.95 8.44 -10.45
N MET A 58 15.83 8.25 -11.76
CA MET A 58 15.87 6.93 -12.39
C MET A 58 17.22 6.23 -12.22
N LEU A 59 18.32 7.00 -12.30
CA LEU A 59 19.65 6.46 -12.05
C LEU A 59 19.81 6.00 -10.59
N LEU A 60 19.35 6.79 -9.63
CA LEU A 60 19.40 6.45 -8.20
C LEU A 60 18.50 5.26 -7.85
N ALA A 61 17.27 5.25 -8.36
CA ALA A 61 16.29 4.23 -8.00
C ALA A 61 16.51 2.88 -8.70
N LYS A 62 16.94 2.89 -9.96
CA LYS A 62 16.98 1.68 -10.82
C LYS A 62 18.33 1.45 -11.46
N ASN A 63 19.32 2.31 -11.22
CA ASN A 63 20.63 2.27 -11.88
C ASN A 63 20.53 2.32 -13.42
N ILE A 64 19.57 3.11 -13.94
CA ILE A 64 19.27 3.23 -15.37
C ILE A 64 19.43 4.70 -15.77
N GLY A 65 20.29 4.96 -16.74
CA GLY A 65 20.55 6.30 -17.24
C GLY A 65 19.70 6.69 -18.46
N LYS A 66 19.90 7.90 -18.94
CA LYS A 66 19.18 8.43 -20.11
C LYS A 66 19.32 7.54 -21.37
N PRO A 67 20.51 7.00 -21.72
CA PRO A 67 20.66 6.15 -22.92
C PRO A 67 19.78 4.89 -22.88
N GLU A 68 19.73 4.23 -21.73
CA GLU A 68 18.95 3.01 -21.53
C GLU A 68 17.44 3.30 -21.59
N LEU A 69 16.98 4.37 -20.93
CA LEU A 69 15.58 4.81 -21.00
C LEU A 69 15.16 5.16 -22.42
N ARG A 70 16.06 5.84 -23.16
CA ARG A 70 15.85 6.16 -24.58
C ARG A 70 15.73 4.88 -25.44
N ALA A 71 16.61 3.92 -25.23
CA ALA A 71 16.59 2.63 -25.93
C ALA A 71 15.29 1.85 -25.64
N MET A 72 14.74 1.93 -24.42
CA MET A 72 13.43 1.32 -24.11
C MET A 72 12.30 1.94 -24.92
N ILE A 73 12.28 3.27 -25.11
CA ILE A 73 11.30 3.93 -25.99
C ILE A 73 11.47 3.48 -27.45
N GLU A 74 12.71 3.38 -27.93
CA GLU A 74 13.02 2.93 -29.31
C GLU A 74 12.55 1.49 -29.57
N GLN A 75 12.65 0.62 -28.57
CA GLN A 75 12.29 -0.80 -28.64
C GLN A 75 10.81 -1.05 -28.31
N ALA A 76 10.09 -0.07 -27.79
CA ALA A 76 8.68 -0.23 -27.43
C ALA A 76 7.82 -0.62 -28.64
N PRO A 77 6.76 -1.42 -28.45
CA PRO A 77 5.85 -1.85 -29.53
C PRO A 77 4.86 -0.73 -29.90
N LEU A 78 5.39 0.42 -30.26
CA LEU A 78 4.65 1.62 -30.67
C LEU A 78 4.76 1.79 -32.18
N ASP A 79 3.79 2.48 -32.79
CA ASP A 79 3.93 2.93 -34.17
C ASP A 79 5.04 3.97 -34.33
N ASP A 80 5.57 4.11 -35.54
CA ASP A 80 6.74 4.95 -35.83
C ASP A 80 6.51 6.43 -35.49
N LEU A 81 5.29 6.93 -35.69
CA LEU A 81 4.96 8.33 -35.40
C LEU A 81 4.92 8.58 -33.88
N THR A 82 4.23 7.74 -33.13
CA THR A 82 4.18 7.83 -31.66
C THR A 82 5.59 7.71 -31.06
N LYS A 83 6.38 6.77 -31.54
CA LYS A 83 7.77 6.58 -31.13
C LYS A 83 8.61 7.83 -31.40
N ALA A 84 8.52 8.41 -32.59
CA ALA A 84 9.24 9.64 -32.94
C ALA A 84 8.82 10.82 -32.05
N LEU A 85 7.53 10.96 -31.75
CA LEU A 85 7.01 12.00 -30.86
C LEU A 85 7.53 11.82 -29.42
N TYR A 86 7.55 10.59 -28.92
CA TYR A 86 8.05 10.30 -27.57
C TYR A 86 9.56 10.58 -27.46
N LEU A 87 10.35 10.15 -28.44
CA LEU A 87 11.78 10.40 -28.48
C LEU A 87 12.11 11.89 -28.57
N ASN A 88 11.40 12.63 -29.45
CA ASN A 88 11.57 14.06 -29.55
C ASN A 88 11.28 14.76 -28.20
N ARG A 89 10.16 14.43 -27.56
CA ARG A 89 9.82 15.01 -26.26
C ARG A 89 10.82 14.59 -25.18
N PHE A 90 11.27 13.34 -25.18
CA PHE A 90 12.26 12.82 -24.24
C PHE A 90 13.62 13.56 -24.38
N ASP A 91 14.02 13.87 -25.60
CA ASP A 91 15.32 14.53 -25.87
C ASP A 91 15.28 16.06 -25.71
N GLU A 92 14.16 16.72 -26.03
CA GLU A 92 14.09 18.18 -26.16
C GLU A 92 13.32 18.88 -25.03
N ALA A 93 12.43 18.18 -24.29
CA ALA A 93 11.67 18.84 -23.22
C ALA A 93 12.58 19.36 -22.12
N ILE A 94 12.25 20.53 -21.56
CA ILE A 94 12.90 21.10 -20.38
C ILE A 94 12.35 20.44 -19.14
N ASP A 95 11.02 20.33 -19.09
CA ASP A 95 10.27 19.69 -18.01
C ASP A 95 9.46 18.53 -18.54
N PHE A 96 9.39 17.50 -17.75
CA PHE A 96 8.47 16.38 -17.96
C PHE A 96 7.22 16.55 -17.09
N TYR A 97 6.07 16.30 -17.69
CA TYR A 97 4.79 16.24 -16.99
C TYR A 97 4.45 14.79 -16.68
N ARG A 98 3.82 14.55 -15.51
CA ARG A 98 3.37 13.21 -15.13
C ARG A 98 2.44 12.57 -16.18
N SER A 99 1.67 13.38 -16.89
CA SER A 99 0.80 12.96 -17.98
C SER A 99 1.53 12.53 -19.26
N PHE A 100 2.86 12.56 -19.31
CA PHE A 100 3.59 12.06 -20.47
C PHE A 100 3.53 10.52 -20.53
N PRO A 101 2.83 9.93 -21.52
CA PRO A 101 2.50 8.50 -21.52
C PRO A 101 3.72 7.56 -21.53
N ALA A 102 4.88 8.05 -21.99
CA ALA A 102 6.10 7.25 -21.95
C ALA A 102 6.51 6.82 -20.53
N PHE A 103 6.10 7.56 -19.49
CA PHE A 103 6.42 7.19 -18.11
C PHE A 103 5.69 5.94 -17.65
N ASP A 104 4.41 5.79 -17.99
CA ASP A 104 3.66 4.59 -17.63
C ASP A 104 4.23 3.36 -18.36
N MET A 105 4.56 3.50 -19.64
CA MET A 105 5.21 2.44 -20.44
C MET A 105 6.60 2.06 -19.88
N LEU A 106 7.44 3.05 -19.55
CA LEU A 106 8.74 2.81 -18.93
C LEU A 106 8.57 2.19 -17.55
N GLY A 107 7.58 2.68 -16.78
CA GLY A 107 7.24 2.18 -15.46
C GLY A 107 6.92 0.69 -15.46
N GLU A 108 6.05 0.24 -16.36
CA GLU A 108 5.71 -1.19 -16.50
C GLU A 108 6.97 -2.05 -16.74
N THR A 109 7.87 -1.59 -17.61
CA THR A 109 9.12 -2.30 -17.90
C THR A 109 10.06 -2.36 -16.67
N LEU A 110 10.05 -1.33 -15.84
CA LEU A 110 10.94 -1.16 -14.69
C LEU A 110 10.33 -1.61 -13.35
N GLY A 111 9.11 -2.13 -13.36
CA GLY A 111 8.38 -2.49 -12.14
C GLY A 111 8.01 -1.27 -11.29
N ILE A 112 7.76 -0.12 -11.94
CA ILE A 112 7.29 1.11 -11.30
C ILE A 112 5.81 1.29 -11.65
N THR A 113 4.94 1.26 -10.65
CA THR A 113 3.51 1.44 -10.87
C THR A 113 3.13 2.90 -11.11
N GLY A 114 1.95 3.15 -11.70
CA GLY A 114 1.41 4.50 -11.84
C GLY A 114 1.35 5.26 -10.52
N ALA A 115 0.94 4.59 -9.43
CA ALA A 115 0.89 5.20 -8.09
C ALA A 115 2.27 5.60 -7.56
N MET A 116 3.32 4.81 -7.85
CA MET A 116 4.71 5.17 -7.51
C MET A 116 5.16 6.41 -8.29
N LEU A 117 4.84 6.48 -9.59
CA LEU A 117 5.12 7.66 -10.41
C LEU A 117 4.37 8.89 -9.91
N ASP A 118 3.10 8.76 -9.55
CA ASP A 118 2.29 9.85 -9.02
C ASP A 118 2.91 10.43 -7.74
N ARG A 119 3.30 9.56 -6.81
CA ARG A 119 4.00 9.95 -5.57
C ARG A 119 5.33 10.62 -5.86
N PHE A 120 6.13 10.05 -6.76
CA PHE A 120 7.41 10.62 -7.17
C PHE A 120 7.25 12.04 -7.74
N PHE A 121 6.32 12.25 -8.67
CA PHE A 121 6.09 13.58 -9.25
C PHE A 121 5.54 14.58 -8.23
N ASP A 122 4.76 14.13 -7.26
CA ASP A 122 4.16 14.98 -6.22
C ASP A 122 5.20 15.38 -5.17
N THR A 123 5.98 14.42 -4.67
CA THR A 123 6.96 14.64 -3.58
C THR A 123 8.35 15.04 -4.07
N LYS A 124 8.68 14.70 -5.33
CA LYS A 124 10.02 14.82 -5.95
C LYS A 124 11.09 13.97 -5.24
N ASP A 125 10.66 12.94 -4.53
CA ASP A 125 11.53 12.00 -3.83
C ASP A 125 11.66 10.70 -4.64
N TRP A 126 12.87 10.39 -5.09
CA TRP A 126 13.17 9.22 -5.92
C TRP A 126 12.94 7.89 -5.20
N HIS A 127 12.92 7.86 -3.86
CA HIS A 127 12.64 6.64 -3.11
C HIS A 127 11.27 6.04 -3.49
N TYR A 128 10.28 6.88 -3.85
CA TYR A 128 8.99 6.40 -4.34
C TYR A 128 9.03 5.62 -5.66
N LEU A 129 10.18 5.60 -6.36
CA LEU A 129 10.41 4.73 -7.52
C LEU A 129 10.97 3.35 -7.14
N THR A 130 11.18 3.08 -5.84
CA THR A 130 11.72 1.83 -5.31
C THR A 130 10.68 1.00 -4.58
N THR A 131 11.05 -0.23 -4.27
CA THR A 131 10.27 -1.13 -3.43
C THR A 131 11.07 -1.50 -2.19
N CYS A 132 10.39 -1.87 -1.13
CA CYS A 132 10.97 -2.38 0.11
C CYS A 132 10.44 -3.77 0.39
N LYS A 133 11.26 -4.61 0.99
CA LYS A 133 10.93 -5.97 1.39
C LYS A 133 10.66 -6.04 2.89
N LEU A 134 9.53 -6.61 3.28
CA LEU A 134 9.24 -6.98 4.65
C LEU A 134 9.33 -8.49 4.79
N THR A 135 10.05 -8.97 5.81
CA THR A 135 10.08 -10.38 6.20
C THR A 135 9.70 -10.47 7.68
N ILE A 136 8.80 -11.39 8.03
CA ILE A 136 8.37 -11.65 9.41
C ILE A 136 8.80 -13.06 9.81
N ASN A 137 9.68 -13.16 10.80
CA ASN A 137 10.05 -14.40 11.45
C ASN A 137 9.24 -14.54 12.74
N ALA A 138 8.37 -15.54 12.78
CA ALA A 138 7.49 -15.77 13.92
C ALA A 138 8.00 -16.90 14.83
N THR A 139 7.78 -16.76 16.12
CA THR A 139 7.99 -17.81 17.11
C THR A 139 6.68 -17.99 17.91
N PRO A 140 6.14 -19.23 17.98
CA PRO A 140 6.72 -20.49 17.52
C PRO A 140 6.71 -20.65 15.99
N ASP A 141 7.54 -21.56 15.46
CA ASP A 141 7.77 -21.75 14.01
C ASP A 141 6.51 -22.16 13.22
N ASN A 142 5.50 -22.69 13.90
CA ASN A 142 4.20 -23.06 13.32
C ASN A 142 3.17 -21.91 13.34
N ALA A 143 3.57 -20.72 13.77
CA ALA A 143 2.67 -19.56 13.73
C ALA A 143 2.28 -19.20 12.29
N ILE A 144 1.04 -18.78 12.14
CA ILE A 144 0.51 -18.28 10.87
C ILE A 144 0.77 -16.79 10.80
N VAL A 145 1.45 -16.36 9.75
CA VAL A 145 1.70 -14.96 9.44
C VAL A 145 0.76 -14.54 8.30
N VAL A 146 0.05 -13.45 8.51
CA VAL A 146 -0.81 -12.81 7.50
C VAL A 146 -0.30 -11.40 7.31
N ILE A 147 0.01 -11.02 6.07
CA ILE A 147 0.43 -9.66 5.71
C ILE A 147 -0.53 -9.14 4.63
N ASN A 148 -1.14 -7.96 4.84
CA ASN A 148 -2.12 -7.38 3.91
C ASN A 148 -3.22 -8.37 3.49
N SER A 149 -3.73 -9.16 4.45
CA SER A 149 -4.75 -10.22 4.25
C SER A 149 -4.28 -11.46 3.46
N GLU A 150 -2.98 -11.61 3.17
CA GLU A 150 -2.42 -12.81 2.53
C GLU A 150 -1.58 -13.62 3.53
N ILE A 151 -1.70 -14.96 3.49
CA ILE A 151 -0.92 -15.88 4.34
C ILE A 151 0.48 -16.01 3.71
N VAL A 152 1.37 -15.13 4.10
CA VAL A 152 2.77 -15.07 3.67
C VAL A 152 3.62 -14.53 4.80
N ASN A 153 4.90 -14.88 4.84
CA ASN A 153 5.87 -14.33 5.80
C ASN A 153 6.80 -13.28 5.17
N GLU A 154 6.61 -12.99 3.88
CA GLU A 154 7.43 -12.06 3.13
C GLU A 154 6.58 -11.35 2.08
N VAL A 155 6.77 -10.03 1.94
CA VAL A 155 6.13 -9.22 0.91
C VAL A 155 7.08 -8.15 0.40
N THR A 156 6.96 -7.80 -0.88
CA THR A 156 7.65 -6.64 -1.46
C THR A 156 6.60 -5.60 -1.85
N VAL A 157 6.73 -4.42 -1.29
CA VAL A 157 5.77 -3.31 -1.48
C VAL A 157 6.49 -2.04 -1.94
N PRO A 158 5.81 -1.10 -2.60
CA PRO A 158 6.38 0.21 -2.89
C PRO A 158 6.87 0.92 -1.62
N TYR A 159 7.97 1.67 -1.71
CA TYR A 159 8.43 2.56 -0.63
C TYR A 159 7.31 3.46 -0.13
N GLY A 160 7.20 3.63 1.19
CA GLY A 160 6.14 4.43 1.82
C GLY A 160 4.76 3.77 1.83
N SER A 161 4.67 2.46 1.55
CA SER A 161 3.42 1.70 1.72
C SER A 161 3.13 1.45 3.18
N VAL A 162 1.86 1.56 3.55
CA VAL A 162 1.36 1.10 4.86
C VAL A 162 1.05 -0.39 4.73
N VAL A 163 1.61 -1.17 5.63
CA VAL A 163 1.42 -2.63 5.70
C VAL A 163 0.85 -2.99 7.04
N ASP A 164 -0.15 -3.85 7.05
CA ASP A 164 -0.66 -4.50 8.24
C ASP A 164 -0.20 -5.95 8.30
N TYR A 165 0.06 -6.45 9.51
CA TYR A 165 0.31 -7.87 9.69
C TYR A 165 -0.36 -8.40 10.95
N THR A 166 -0.68 -9.69 10.92
CA THR A 166 -1.14 -10.47 12.07
C THR A 166 -0.31 -11.75 12.17
N VAL A 167 0.16 -12.07 13.37
CA VAL A 167 0.79 -13.35 13.67
C VAL A 167 -0.06 -14.07 14.71
N SER A 168 -0.44 -15.30 14.44
CA SER A 168 -1.31 -16.11 15.31
C SER A 168 -0.83 -17.55 15.39
N CYS A 169 -1.04 -18.19 16.55
CA CYS A 169 -0.78 -19.61 16.78
C CYS A 169 -1.75 -20.12 17.86
N ASP A 170 -2.20 -21.37 17.72
CA ASP A 170 -3.06 -22.00 18.72
C ASP A 170 -2.34 -22.07 20.09
N GLY A 171 -3.02 -21.62 21.14
CA GLY A 171 -2.47 -21.54 22.51
C GLY A 171 -1.58 -20.32 22.78
N TYR A 172 -1.57 -19.35 21.87
CA TYR A 172 -0.78 -18.12 22.01
C TYR A 172 -1.64 -16.87 21.76
N GLU A 173 -1.26 -15.76 22.37
CA GLU A 173 -1.86 -14.46 22.09
C GLU A 173 -1.42 -13.95 20.72
N SER A 174 -2.39 -13.59 19.87
CA SER A 174 -2.12 -13.06 18.53
C SER A 174 -1.52 -11.65 18.62
N LYS A 175 -0.53 -11.35 17.76
CA LYS A 175 0.06 -10.01 17.61
C LYS A 175 -0.34 -9.39 16.28
N TYR A 176 -0.66 -8.10 16.31
CA TYR A 176 -1.07 -7.29 15.16
C TYR A 176 -0.35 -5.94 15.22
N ASP A 177 0.10 -5.46 14.06
CA ASP A 177 0.61 -4.08 13.94
C ASP A 177 0.38 -3.54 12.52
N VAL A 178 0.46 -2.21 12.39
CA VAL A 178 0.32 -1.46 11.12
C VAL A 178 1.39 -0.37 11.11
N PHE A 179 2.21 -0.34 10.07
CA PHE A 179 3.27 0.67 9.95
C PHE A 179 3.64 0.95 8.49
N GLU A 180 4.31 2.08 8.27
CA GLU A 180 4.82 2.49 6.97
C GLU A 180 6.21 1.89 6.71
N ILE A 181 6.40 1.25 5.55
CA ILE A 181 7.68 0.66 5.15
C ILE A 181 8.46 1.63 4.28
N THR A 182 9.63 2.06 4.78
CA THR A 182 10.56 2.98 4.08
C THR A 182 11.94 2.40 3.82
N LYS A 183 12.14 1.12 4.14
CA LYS A 183 13.38 0.34 3.92
C LYS A 183 13.06 -1.14 3.98
N ASP A 184 14.00 -1.96 3.55
CA ASP A 184 13.94 -3.41 3.81
C ASP A 184 13.96 -3.66 5.32
N GLU A 185 13.06 -4.52 5.80
CA GLU A 185 12.90 -4.79 7.23
C GLU A 185 12.66 -6.27 7.50
N VAL A 186 13.24 -6.76 8.58
CA VAL A 186 13.01 -8.10 9.12
C VAL A 186 12.49 -7.94 10.55
N LEU A 187 11.29 -8.41 10.79
CA LEU A 187 10.67 -8.40 12.12
C LEU A 187 10.73 -9.77 12.75
N GLU A 188 11.22 -9.82 13.99
CA GLU A 188 11.19 -11.00 14.85
C GLU A 188 9.96 -10.88 15.76
N VAL A 189 8.94 -11.71 15.55
CA VAL A 189 7.70 -11.68 16.31
C VAL A 189 7.59 -12.93 17.17
N VAL A 190 7.74 -12.76 18.47
CA VAL A 190 7.60 -13.84 19.46
C VAL A 190 6.21 -13.72 20.08
N LEU A 191 5.40 -14.77 19.98
CA LEU A 191 4.08 -14.84 20.62
C LEU A 191 4.22 -15.25 22.07
N ASP A 192 3.37 -14.69 22.93
CA ASP A 192 3.26 -15.05 24.34
C ASP A 192 2.20 -16.15 24.49
N GLU A 193 2.44 -17.16 25.38
CA GLU A 193 1.46 -18.23 25.63
C GLU A 193 0.15 -17.65 26.20
N ASP A 194 -0.98 -18.11 25.70
CA ASP A 194 -2.30 -17.74 26.22
C ASP A 194 -2.56 -18.41 27.55
N THR A 195 -2.26 -17.72 28.64
CA THR A 195 -2.42 -18.21 30.02
C THR A 195 -3.89 -18.27 30.48
N ALA A 196 -4.83 -17.70 29.70
CA ALA A 196 -6.25 -17.67 30.06
C ALA A 196 -6.93 -19.04 29.91
N ASN A 197 -6.29 -19.99 29.21
CA ASN A 197 -6.86 -21.32 28.92
C ASN A 197 -6.24 -22.46 29.75
N THR A 198 -5.37 -22.15 30.71
CA THR A 198 -4.92 -23.14 31.71
C THR A 198 -5.97 -23.25 32.82
N GLU A 199 -6.99 -24.09 32.61
CA GLU A 199 -7.77 -24.58 33.75
C GLU A 199 -6.77 -25.19 34.75
N PRO A 200 -6.82 -24.80 36.03
CA PRO A 200 -5.96 -25.43 37.02
C PRO A 200 -6.32 -26.92 37.04
N ILE A 201 -5.33 -27.78 36.75
CA ILE A 201 -5.45 -29.24 36.97
C ILE A 201 -5.68 -29.38 38.46
N ILE A 202 -6.95 -29.58 38.85
CA ILE A 202 -7.31 -29.96 40.20
C ILE A 202 -6.80 -31.41 40.36
N PRO A 203 -5.86 -31.68 41.24
CA PRO A 203 -5.43 -33.05 41.48
C PRO A 203 -6.63 -33.82 41.99
N ASP A 204 -6.98 -34.95 41.33
CA ASP A 204 -7.98 -35.89 41.84
C ASP A 204 -7.68 -36.18 43.32
N GLU A 205 -8.66 -35.84 44.19
CA GLU A 205 -8.60 -36.20 45.56
C GLU A 205 -8.49 -37.73 45.65
N VAL A 206 -7.37 -38.22 46.19
CA VAL A 206 -7.17 -39.62 46.47
C VAL A 206 -8.25 -40.03 47.51
N GLU A 207 -9.27 -40.76 47.05
CA GLU A 207 -10.21 -41.41 47.97
C GLU A 207 -9.45 -42.35 48.89
N THR A 208 -9.30 -41.95 50.14
CA THR A 208 -8.82 -42.83 51.19
C THR A 208 -9.96 -43.76 51.58
N GLU A 209 -9.88 -45.01 51.11
CA GLU A 209 -10.74 -46.11 51.61
C GLU A 209 -10.60 -46.22 53.14
N SER A 210 -11.66 -45.87 53.83
CA SER A 210 -11.84 -46.16 55.22
C SER A 210 -12.25 -47.64 55.41
N THR A 211 -11.31 -48.50 55.73
CA THR A 211 -11.58 -49.86 56.21
C THR A 211 -12.26 -49.77 57.57
N GLY A 212 -13.58 -49.98 57.58
CA GLY A 212 -14.34 -50.19 58.81
C GLY A 212 -14.11 -51.61 59.37
N GLU A 213 -13.48 -51.72 60.48
CA GLU A 213 -13.47 -52.98 61.32
C GLU A 213 -14.89 -53.23 61.89
N VAL A 214 -15.36 -54.39 61.62
CA VAL A 214 -16.52 -54.98 62.28
C VAL A 214 -15.98 -55.68 63.55
N ASN A 215 -16.44 -55.32 64.74
CA ASN A 215 -16.34 -56.15 65.95
C ASN A 215 -17.71 -56.54 66.39
N GLU A 216 -17.86 -57.92 66.53
CA GLU A 216 -18.92 -58.59 67.14
C GLU A 216 -19.01 -58.36 68.69
N GLU A 217 -20.21 -58.21 69.22
CA GLU A 217 -20.81 -58.94 70.31
C GLU A 217 -22.29 -58.58 70.47
#